data_a94110be41415adb985a2f5da853b799
#
_entry.id   a94110be41415adb985a2f5da853b799
#
_cell.length_a   1.000
_cell.length_b   1.000
_cell.length_c   1.000
_cell.angle_alpha   90.00
_cell.angle_beta   90.00
_cell.angle_gamma   90.00
#
_symmetry.space_group_name_H-M   'P 1'
#
loop_
_entity.id
_entity.type
_entity.pdbx_description
1 polymer ?
#
loop_
_entity_poly.entity_id
_entity_poly.type
_entity_poly.pdbx_seq_one_letter_code
_entity_poly.pdbx_strand_id
1 'polypeptide(L)'
;KKKNINITVEEKPTGEILASAGVGNDGGTLGFSVSEKNFMGRGIGLTTSATISEERFKGEFTVLNPNFNYTEKALSTSIFAVDTDRMAASGYESTEVGFSFGTNFEQYNNLYFSPSFKVLSEELTTDTTASNSIKKQEGNYFTSTIGYAFDYDLRNQRFQTTDGFRSRFFQELPVVSESDSLISSYTFDYYFSYEDTTSSIGLFLKNATGLSDDVRVSERIGIPSSRLRGFKRGGVGPVEQGADIDHIGGNYAAALSLTQEIPNIAPNLQNFEFKYFLDFGNVWGADFRGSNFDDSNYLRASTGLGIEWWTPVGPLSSSFSHAIRKNSTDEFEGFQFNIGTTF
;
A
#
# COMPACT_ATOMS: atom_id res chain seq x y z
N LYS A 1 12.80 44.92 37.41
CA LYS A 1 11.34 45.03 37.23
C LYS A 1 10.85 43.70 36.75
N LYS A 2 10.00 43.00 37.52
CA LYS A 2 9.29 41.79 37.06
C LYS A 2 8.20 42.20 36.06
N LYS A 3 8.12 41.57 34.93
CA LYS A 3 7.01 41.72 33.97
C LYS A 3 6.10 40.53 34.12
N ASN A 4 4.79 40.77 34.29
CA ASN A 4 3.78 39.73 34.25
C ASN A 4 3.32 39.55 32.81
N ILE A 5 3.27 38.31 32.33
CA ILE A 5 2.70 37.95 31.04
C ILE A 5 1.38 37.26 31.35
N ASN A 6 0.27 37.86 30.91
CA ASN A 6 -1.06 37.25 30.97
C ASN A 6 -1.34 36.55 29.63
N ILE A 7 -1.60 35.26 29.67
CA ILE A 7 -1.98 34.48 28.50
C ILE A 7 -3.46 34.13 28.67
N THR A 8 -4.29 34.59 27.75
CA THR A 8 -5.68 34.18 27.65
C THR A 8 -5.81 33.11 26.62
N VAL A 9 -6.36 31.94 26.96
CA VAL A 9 -6.60 30.83 26.08
C VAL A 9 -8.09 30.58 25.90
N GLU A 10 -8.52 30.28 24.71
CA GLU A 10 -9.87 29.85 24.39
C GLU A 10 -9.80 28.38 23.97
N GLU A 11 -10.54 27.53 24.66
CA GLU A 11 -10.61 26.11 24.34
C GLU A 11 -11.47 25.90 23.10
N LYS A 12 -10.98 25.09 22.17
CA LYS A 12 -11.70 24.68 20.95
C LYS A 12 -11.91 23.18 20.97
N PRO A 13 -13.02 22.68 20.37
CA PRO A 13 -13.21 21.25 20.17
C PRO A 13 -12.02 20.63 19.42
N THR A 14 -11.53 19.50 19.91
CA THR A 14 -10.41 18.74 19.33
C THR A 14 -10.87 17.49 18.57
N GLY A 15 -12.19 17.23 18.61
CA GLY A 15 -12.85 16.17 17.86
C GLY A 15 -13.03 16.52 16.38
N GLU A 16 -12.83 15.55 15.51
CA GLU A 16 -12.94 15.67 14.05
C GLU A 16 -13.68 14.47 13.47
N ILE A 17 -14.57 14.71 12.52
CA ILE A 17 -15.27 13.67 11.77
C ILE A 17 -14.90 13.86 10.30
N LEU A 18 -14.38 12.79 9.69
CA LEU A 18 -14.02 12.76 8.27
C LEU A 18 -14.82 11.68 7.57
N ALA A 19 -15.30 12.00 6.37
CA ALA A 19 -15.85 11.06 5.43
C ALA A 19 -15.13 11.24 4.09
N SER A 20 -14.76 10.14 3.47
CA SER A 20 -14.09 10.11 2.18
C SER A 20 -14.77 9.14 1.23
N ALA A 21 -14.70 9.43 -0.05
CA ALA A 21 -15.16 8.54 -1.11
C ALA A 21 -14.16 8.59 -2.26
N GLY A 22 -13.89 7.45 -2.85
CA GLY A 22 -13.06 7.32 -4.04
C GLY A 22 -13.65 6.30 -4.98
N VAL A 23 -13.27 6.38 -6.24
CA VAL A 23 -13.63 5.41 -7.27
C VAL A 23 -12.46 5.24 -8.23
N GLY A 24 -12.21 4.03 -8.65
CA GLY A 24 -11.18 3.68 -9.59
C GLY A 24 -11.48 2.36 -10.29
N ASN A 25 -10.53 1.83 -11.04
CA ASN A 25 -10.69 0.53 -11.70
C ASN A 25 -10.86 -0.63 -10.71
N ASP A 26 -10.29 -0.49 -9.50
CA ASP A 26 -10.45 -1.48 -8.41
C ASP A 26 -11.77 -1.26 -7.63
N GLY A 27 -12.75 -0.55 -8.22
CA GLY A 27 -14.06 -0.30 -7.64
C GLY A 27 -14.17 0.95 -6.79
N GLY A 28 -15.28 1.05 -6.06
CA GLY A 28 -15.58 2.14 -5.14
C GLY A 28 -14.94 1.94 -3.77
N THR A 29 -14.54 3.04 -3.12
CA THR A 29 -14.04 3.03 -1.75
C THR A 29 -14.76 4.11 -0.95
N LEU A 30 -15.25 3.76 0.23
CA LEU A 30 -15.83 4.67 1.21
C LEU A 30 -15.03 4.59 2.50
N GLY A 31 -14.67 5.75 3.05
CA GLY A 31 -13.98 5.86 4.33
C GLY A 31 -14.76 6.75 5.28
N PHE A 32 -14.75 6.39 6.55
CA PHE A 32 -15.31 7.16 7.64
C PHE A 32 -14.36 7.11 8.83
N SER A 33 -14.11 8.25 9.46
CA SER A 33 -13.33 8.28 10.71
C SER A 33 -13.83 9.33 11.67
N VAL A 34 -13.72 9.00 12.95
CA VAL A 34 -13.96 9.91 14.07
C VAL A 34 -12.68 9.95 14.90
N SER A 35 -12.17 11.12 15.15
CA SER A 35 -10.96 11.32 15.95
C SER A 35 -11.14 12.37 17.02
N GLU A 36 -10.46 12.16 18.14
CA GLU A 36 -10.27 13.11 19.24
C GLU A 36 -8.76 13.29 19.42
N LYS A 37 -8.26 14.52 19.29
CA LYS A 37 -6.80 14.80 19.31
C LYS A 37 -6.25 15.07 20.71
N ASN A 38 -7.13 15.30 21.69
CA ASN A 38 -6.72 15.69 23.04
C ASN A 38 -7.60 15.02 24.11
N PHE A 39 -7.67 13.70 24.08
CA PHE A 39 -8.51 12.93 25.00
C PHE A 39 -8.19 13.24 26.46
N MET A 40 -9.21 13.67 27.20
CA MET A 40 -9.11 14.12 28.60
C MET A 40 -8.08 15.23 28.85
N GLY A 41 -7.77 16.07 27.87
CA GLY A 41 -6.77 17.15 28.01
C GLY A 41 -5.31 16.66 28.08
N ARG A 42 -5.02 15.41 27.72
CA ARG A 42 -3.71 14.77 27.89
C ARG A 42 -2.87 14.75 26.62
N GLY A 43 -3.35 15.35 25.52
CA GLY A 43 -2.69 15.28 24.21
C GLY A 43 -2.70 13.89 23.59
N ILE A 44 -3.50 12.95 24.10
CA ILE A 44 -3.64 11.61 23.55
C ILE A 44 -4.69 11.66 22.44
N GLY A 45 -4.32 11.16 21.25
CA GLY A 45 -5.22 11.00 20.13
C GLY A 45 -5.96 9.66 20.19
N LEU A 46 -7.27 9.69 19.94
CA LEU A 46 -8.08 8.50 19.69
C LEU A 46 -8.66 8.60 18.28
N THR A 47 -8.59 7.54 17.50
CA THR A 47 -9.19 7.51 16.16
C THR A 47 -9.90 6.17 15.96
N THR A 48 -11.15 6.24 15.52
CA THR A 48 -11.88 5.08 15.00
C THR A 48 -12.12 5.31 13.53
N SER A 49 -11.76 4.36 12.70
CA SER A 49 -11.95 4.43 11.24
C SER A 49 -12.55 3.15 10.69
N ALA A 50 -13.32 3.30 9.62
CA ALA A 50 -13.81 2.21 8.79
C ALA A 50 -13.59 2.55 7.32
N THR A 51 -13.08 1.61 6.55
CA THR A 51 -12.91 1.73 5.10
C THR A 51 -13.54 0.52 4.43
N ILE A 52 -14.35 0.75 3.42
CA ILE A 52 -15.07 -0.27 2.67
C ILE A 52 -14.74 -0.10 1.21
N SER A 53 -14.34 -1.16 0.55
CA SER A 53 -14.19 -1.26 -0.90
C SER A 53 -14.83 -2.56 -1.41
N GLU A 54 -14.83 -2.79 -2.71
CA GLU A 54 -15.41 -4.02 -3.29
C GLU A 54 -14.73 -5.29 -2.79
N GLU A 55 -13.41 -5.26 -2.63
CA GLU A 55 -12.62 -6.42 -2.20
C GLU A 55 -12.18 -6.35 -0.74
N ARG A 56 -12.49 -5.27 0.00
CA ARG A 56 -11.91 -5.12 1.34
C ARG A 56 -12.76 -4.27 2.26
N PHE A 57 -12.95 -4.79 3.47
CA PHE A 57 -13.38 -4.01 4.63
C PHE A 57 -12.22 -3.89 5.62
N LYS A 58 -12.01 -2.71 6.18
CA LYS A 58 -11.09 -2.50 7.30
C LYS A 58 -11.74 -1.64 8.35
N GLY A 59 -11.81 -2.14 9.59
CA GLY A 59 -12.14 -1.38 10.79
C GLY A 59 -10.90 -1.24 11.67
N GLU A 60 -10.65 -0.07 12.25
CA GLU A 60 -9.50 0.17 13.11
C GLU A 60 -9.83 1.17 14.23
N PHE A 61 -9.36 0.87 15.44
CA PHE A 61 -9.32 1.80 16.56
C PHE A 61 -7.88 2.02 16.97
N THR A 62 -7.43 3.28 16.97
CA THR A 62 -6.06 3.66 17.26
C THR A 62 -5.99 4.64 18.44
N VAL A 63 -5.06 4.38 19.33
CA VAL A 63 -4.65 5.27 20.41
C VAL A 63 -3.24 5.77 20.09
N LEU A 64 -3.08 7.08 19.97
CA LEU A 64 -1.80 7.74 19.69
C LEU A 64 -1.38 8.59 20.89
N ASN A 65 -0.28 8.25 21.52
CA ASN A 65 0.39 9.12 22.48
C ASN A 65 1.61 9.77 21.80
N PRO A 66 1.54 11.04 21.39
CA PRO A 66 2.61 11.66 20.60
C PRO A 66 3.89 11.93 21.40
N ASN A 67 3.81 11.91 22.73
CA ASN A 67 4.96 12.14 23.62
C ASN A 67 4.98 11.10 24.75
N PHE A 68 5.13 9.85 24.36
CA PHE A 68 5.12 8.72 25.29
C PHE A 68 6.25 8.84 26.32
N ASN A 69 5.88 8.85 27.59
CA ASN A 69 6.83 8.96 28.70
C ASN A 69 7.78 10.17 28.60
N TYR A 70 7.32 11.28 28.01
CA TYR A 70 8.10 12.52 27.82
C TYR A 70 9.38 12.34 27.02
N THR A 71 9.40 11.39 26.07
CA THR A 71 10.58 11.04 25.25
C THR A 71 10.60 11.65 23.87
N GLU A 72 9.60 12.50 23.54
CA GLU A 72 9.39 13.05 22.17
C GLU A 72 9.16 11.96 21.09
N LYS A 73 8.89 10.72 21.54
CA LYS A 73 8.58 9.58 20.67
C LYS A 73 7.10 9.28 20.75
N ALA A 74 6.48 9.17 19.61
CA ALA A 74 5.07 8.79 19.54
C ALA A 74 4.93 7.27 19.73
N LEU A 75 3.97 6.85 20.57
CA LEU A 75 3.54 5.47 20.68
C LEU A 75 2.13 5.37 20.09
N SER A 76 1.99 4.53 19.07
CA SER A 76 0.72 4.17 18.46
C SER A 76 0.33 2.75 18.87
N THR A 77 -0.93 2.55 19.22
CA THR A 77 -1.49 1.25 19.58
C THR A 77 -2.81 1.11 18.86
N SER A 78 -2.99 0.03 18.10
CA SER A 78 -4.21 -0.19 17.31
C SER A 78 -4.79 -1.58 17.55
N ILE A 79 -6.12 -1.66 17.50
CA ILE A 79 -6.89 -2.90 17.31
C ILE A 79 -7.55 -2.78 15.95
N PHE A 80 -7.48 -3.82 15.13
CA PHE A 80 -8.02 -3.80 13.78
C PHE A 80 -8.72 -5.11 13.41
N ALA A 81 -9.67 -4.99 12.49
CA ALA A 81 -10.26 -6.10 11.78
C ALA A 81 -10.21 -5.78 10.27
N VAL A 82 -9.75 -6.74 9.48
CA VAL A 82 -9.64 -6.62 8.03
C VAL A 82 -10.27 -7.84 7.40
N ASP A 83 -11.16 -7.62 6.47
CA ASP A 83 -11.75 -8.64 5.62
C ASP A 83 -11.32 -8.37 4.18
N THR A 84 -10.81 -9.38 3.50
CA THR A 84 -10.30 -9.27 2.13
C THR A 84 -10.90 -10.39 1.29
N ASP A 85 -11.82 -10.03 0.40
CA ASP A 85 -12.45 -10.93 -0.56
C ASP A 85 -11.62 -10.98 -1.86
N ARG A 86 -11.08 -12.13 -2.17
CA ARG A 86 -10.39 -12.45 -3.41
C ARG A 86 -10.94 -13.70 -4.07
N MET A 87 -12.18 -14.06 -3.77
CA MET A 87 -12.84 -15.23 -4.32
C MET A 87 -12.83 -15.24 -5.84
N ALA A 88 -13.14 -14.10 -6.47
CA ALA A 88 -13.21 -14.01 -7.92
C ALA A 88 -11.83 -14.04 -8.63
N ALA A 89 -10.79 -13.49 -8.00
CA ALA A 89 -9.47 -13.35 -8.63
C ALA A 89 -8.49 -14.48 -8.26
N SER A 90 -8.62 -15.01 -7.05
CA SER A 90 -7.65 -15.93 -6.46
C SER A 90 -8.30 -17.08 -5.68
N GLY A 91 -9.63 -17.18 -5.64
CA GLY A 91 -10.35 -18.30 -5.02
C GLY A 91 -10.31 -18.35 -3.49
N TYR A 92 -10.02 -17.24 -2.79
CA TYR A 92 -10.00 -17.21 -1.33
C TYR A 92 -10.53 -15.90 -0.73
N GLU A 93 -10.91 -15.97 0.52
CA GLU A 93 -11.24 -14.85 1.40
C GLU A 93 -10.41 -14.97 2.69
N SER A 94 -9.97 -13.83 3.22
CA SER A 94 -9.17 -13.77 4.45
C SER A 94 -9.75 -12.74 5.41
N THR A 95 -10.10 -13.20 6.62
CA THR A 95 -10.56 -12.35 7.72
C THR A 95 -9.48 -12.29 8.80
N GLU A 96 -8.92 -11.11 9.02
CA GLU A 96 -7.88 -10.85 10.01
C GLU A 96 -8.43 -10.03 11.18
N VAL A 97 -8.12 -10.44 12.42
CA VAL A 97 -8.35 -9.63 13.62
C VAL A 97 -7.03 -9.53 14.38
N GLY A 98 -6.64 -8.31 14.73
CA GLY A 98 -5.32 -8.13 15.31
C GLY A 98 -5.16 -6.91 16.19
N PHE A 99 -4.01 -6.88 16.81
CA PHE A 99 -3.50 -5.81 17.65
C PHE A 99 -2.09 -5.45 17.21
N SER A 100 -1.78 -4.17 17.20
CA SER A 100 -0.44 -3.70 16.93
C SER A 100 -0.04 -2.54 17.83
N PHE A 101 1.24 -2.44 18.11
CA PHE A 101 1.82 -1.23 18.69
C PHE A 101 3.14 -0.92 18.01
N GLY A 102 3.48 0.35 17.96
CA GLY A 102 4.70 0.80 17.32
C GLY A 102 5.02 2.24 17.66
N THR A 103 6.23 2.64 17.32
CA THR A 103 6.68 4.01 17.48
C THR A 103 7.29 4.51 16.17
N ASN A 104 7.29 5.82 15.99
CA ASN A 104 7.96 6.47 14.88
C ASN A 104 8.73 7.66 15.42
N PHE A 105 9.99 7.77 15.09
CA PHE A 105 10.82 8.88 15.49
C PHE A 105 11.95 9.14 14.49
N GLU A 106 12.38 10.37 14.44
CA GLU A 106 13.54 10.77 13.65
C GLU A 106 14.82 10.29 14.34
N GLN A 107 15.53 9.35 13.71
CA GLN A 107 16.77 8.79 14.22
C GLN A 107 17.98 9.64 13.82
N TYR A 108 17.97 10.14 12.60
CA TYR A 108 18.92 11.11 12.04
C TYR A 108 18.14 12.08 11.17
N ASN A 109 18.72 13.20 10.79
CA ASN A 109 18.07 14.23 9.99
C ASN A 109 17.40 13.64 8.74
N ASN A 110 16.07 13.79 8.66
CA ASN A 110 15.18 13.25 7.62
C ASN A 110 15.12 11.70 7.53
N LEU A 111 15.77 10.97 8.44
CA LEU A 111 15.69 9.51 8.52
C LEU A 111 14.82 9.10 9.71
N TYR A 112 13.67 8.54 9.41
CA TYR A 112 12.71 8.04 10.40
C TYR A 112 12.89 6.53 10.59
N PHE A 113 12.86 6.11 11.85
CA PHE A 113 12.85 4.70 12.23
C PHE A 113 11.51 4.35 12.88
N SER A 114 10.88 3.29 12.42
CA SER A 114 9.54 2.87 12.85
C SER A 114 9.52 1.39 13.23
N PRO A 115 9.94 1.03 14.44
CA PRO A 115 9.74 -0.33 14.96
C PRO A 115 8.28 -0.56 15.35
N SER A 116 7.81 -1.79 15.13
CA SER A 116 6.45 -2.21 15.45
C SER A 116 6.40 -3.67 15.89
N PHE A 117 5.34 -4.00 16.62
CA PHE A 117 4.97 -5.37 16.95
C PHE A 117 3.51 -5.58 16.60
N LYS A 118 3.17 -6.69 16.00
CA LYS A 118 1.82 -7.03 15.55
C LYS A 118 1.50 -8.47 15.96
N VAL A 119 0.27 -8.68 16.39
CA VAL A 119 -0.32 -9.99 16.62
C VAL A 119 -1.64 -10.03 15.88
N LEU A 120 -1.89 -11.07 15.13
CA LEU A 120 -3.15 -11.30 14.45
C LEU A 120 -3.56 -12.74 14.46
N SER A 121 -4.88 -12.97 14.34
CA SER A 121 -5.50 -14.22 13.95
C SER A 121 -6.12 -14.03 12.59
N GLU A 122 -5.83 -14.92 11.67
CA GLU A 122 -6.36 -14.96 10.31
C GLU A 122 -7.22 -16.20 10.13
N GLU A 123 -8.42 -16.05 9.59
CA GLU A 123 -9.26 -17.12 9.06
C GLU A 123 -9.21 -17.05 7.53
N LEU A 124 -8.75 -18.09 6.88
CA LEU A 124 -8.68 -18.20 5.43
C LEU A 124 -9.70 -19.23 4.96
N THR A 125 -10.64 -18.79 4.13
CA THR A 125 -11.66 -19.62 3.50
C THR A 125 -11.46 -19.68 2.00
N THR A 126 -11.89 -20.76 1.35
CA THR A 126 -11.62 -20.99 -0.07
C THR A 126 -12.89 -21.30 -0.84
N ASP A 127 -12.93 -20.91 -2.13
CA ASP A 127 -14.02 -21.28 -3.03
C ASP A 127 -13.97 -22.78 -3.38
N THR A 128 -15.12 -23.36 -3.66
CA THR A 128 -15.23 -24.75 -4.13
C THR A 128 -14.57 -24.99 -5.48
N THR A 129 -14.43 -23.95 -6.30
CA THR A 129 -13.78 -23.94 -7.62
C THR A 129 -12.29 -23.62 -7.56
N ALA A 130 -11.79 -23.10 -6.42
CA ALA A 130 -10.39 -22.76 -6.23
C ALA A 130 -9.45 -23.92 -6.51
N SER A 131 -8.23 -23.63 -6.86
CA SER A 131 -7.19 -24.62 -7.12
C SER A 131 -6.84 -25.44 -5.86
N ASN A 132 -6.31 -26.64 -6.04
CA ASN A 132 -6.00 -27.54 -4.93
C ASN A 132 -4.94 -26.99 -3.98
N SER A 133 -4.04 -26.18 -4.45
CA SER A 133 -2.99 -25.56 -3.64
C SER A 133 -3.54 -24.45 -2.74
N ILE A 134 -4.56 -23.74 -3.19
CA ILE A 134 -5.27 -22.74 -2.38
C ILE A 134 -6.14 -23.44 -1.33
N LYS A 135 -6.93 -24.44 -1.72
CA LYS A 135 -7.79 -25.22 -0.81
C LYS A 135 -7.03 -25.86 0.36
N LYS A 136 -5.79 -26.27 0.16
CA LYS A 136 -4.95 -26.81 1.23
C LYS A 136 -4.56 -25.81 2.29
N GLN A 137 -4.70 -24.51 2.00
CA GLN A 137 -4.35 -23.43 2.91
C GLN A 137 -5.55 -22.89 3.70
N GLU A 138 -6.74 -23.47 3.52
CA GLU A 138 -7.92 -23.14 4.32
C GLU A 138 -7.66 -23.48 5.80
N GLY A 139 -7.97 -22.53 6.68
CA GLY A 139 -7.76 -22.71 8.12
C GLY A 139 -7.64 -21.42 8.91
N ASN A 140 -7.35 -21.60 10.20
CA ASN A 140 -7.11 -20.50 11.12
C ASN A 140 -5.62 -20.44 11.45
N TYR A 141 -5.06 -19.23 11.41
CA TYR A 141 -3.63 -19.01 11.60
C TYR A 141 -3.39 -17.91 12.62
N PHE A 142 -2.50 -18.21 13.57
CA PHE A 142 -2.01 -17.22 14.51
C PHE A 142 -0.63 -16.71 14.04
N THR A 143 -0.44 -15.39 14.05
CA THR A 143 0.82 -14.79 13.64
C THR A 143 1.19 -13.64 14.57
N SER A 144 2.42 -13.65 15.08
CA SER A 144 3.02 -12.50 15.76
C SER A 144 4.33 -12.13 15.08
N THR A 145 4.51 -10.83 14.81
CA THR A 145 5.65 -10.32 14.06
C THR A 145 6.26 -9.10 14.71
N ILE A 146 7.58 -8.95 14.52
CA ILE A 146 8.30 -7.70 14.76
C ILE A 146 8.59 -7.08 13.40
N GLY A 147 8.10 -5.87 13.21
CA GLY A 147 8.36 -5.07 12.03
C GLY A 147 9.28 -3.90 12.31
N TYR A 148 9.99 -3.44 11.29
CA TYR A 148 10.68 -2.16 11.33
C TYR A 148 10.77 -1.53 9.95
N ALA A 149 10.76 -0.19 9.93
CA ALA A 149 10.96 0.56 8.71
C ALA A 149 12.01 1.64 8.92
N PHE A 150 12.79 1.88 7.87
CA PHE A 150 13.61 3.08 7.70
C PHE A 150 13.05 3.88 6.54
N ASP A 151 12.73 5.14 6.78
CA ASP A 151 12.16 6.05 5.79
C ASP A 151 13.03 7.31 5.71
N TYR A 152 13.75 7.47 4.60
CA TYR A 152 14.61 8.61 4.33
C TYR A 152 13.99 9.46 3.23
N ASP A 153 13.44 10.64 3.60
CA ASP A 153 12.67 11.51 2.73
C ASP A 153 13.35 12.86 2.58
N LEU A 154 13.94 13.08 1.42
CA LEU A 154 14.60 14.32 1.00
C LEU A 154 13.86 15.01 -0.15
N ARG A 155 12.58 14.70 -0.35
CA ARG A 155 11.77 15.39 -1.36
C ARG A 155 11.54 16.85 -0.94
N ASN A 156 11.53 17.74 -1.92
CA ASN A 156 11.24 19.15 -1.70
C ASN A 156 9.82 19.40 -1.15
N GLN A 157 8.87 18.55 -1.52
CA GLN A 157 7.50 18.55 -1.02
C GLN A 157 6.87 17.16 -1.15
N ARG A 158 5.85 16.87 -0.34
CA ARG A 158 5.21 15.55 -0.32
C ARG A 158 4.25 15.32 -1.48
N PHE A 159 3.58 16.38 -1.92
CA PHE A 159 2.66 16.39 -3.06
C PHE A 159 3.28 17.18 -4.18
N GLN A 160 3.05 16.79 -5.44
CA GLN A 160 3.64 17.43 -6.61
C GLN A 160 5.18 17.58 -6.47
N THR A 161 5.82 16.52 -6.04
CA THR A 161 7.28 16.49 -5.86
C THR A 161 7.98 16.77 -7.17
N THR A 162 8.90 17.74 -7.17
CA THR A 162 9.66 18.12 -8.37
C THR A 162 11.15 17.85 -8.23
N ASP A 163 11.65 17.65 -7.00
CA ASP A 163 13.07 17.41 -6.76
C ASP A 163 13.30 16.59 -5.48
N GLY A 164 14.41 15.86 -5.44
CA GLY A 164 14.82 15.05 -4.31
C GLY A 164 14.42 13.59 -4.43
N PHE A 165 14.49 12.86 -3.35
CA PHE A 165 14.18 11.44 -3.34
C PHE A 165 13.57 10.98 -2.01
N ARG A 166 12.89 9.84 -2.06
CA ARG A 166 12.49 9.07 -0.88
C ARG A 166 12.96 7.64 -1.02
N SER A 167 13.59 7.13 0.04
CA SER A 167 14.03 5.74 0.14
C SER A 167 13.40 5.11 1.37
N ARG A 168 12.65 4.03 1.19
CA ARG A 168 12.00 3.33 2.30
C ARG A 168 12.30 1.84 2.23
N PHE A 169 12.85 1.33 3.32
CA PHE A 169 13.01 -0.09 3.58
C PHE A 169 12.07 -0.52 4.71
N PHE A 170 11.39 -1.64 4.54
CA PHE A 170 10.54 -2.27 5.55
C PHE A 170 10.85 -3.75 5.62
N GLN A 171 10.88 -4.30 6.84
CA GLN A 171 10.99 -5.72 7.06
C GLN A 171 10.10 -6.14 8.23
N GLU A 172 9.44 -7.29 8.09
CA GLU A 172 8.61 -7.95 9.08
C GLU A 172 9.12 -9.38 9.29
N LEU A 173 9.44 -9.69 10.56
CA LEU A 173 10.01 -10.96 10.98
C LEU A 173 8.98 -11.69 11.85
N PRO A 174 8.70 -12.98 11.58
CA PRO A 174 7.85 -13.80 12.45
C PRO A 174 8.56 -14.06 13.80
N VAL A 175 7.80 -14.04 14.89
CA VAL A 175 8.30 -14.33 16.25
C VAL A 175 7.69 -15.64 16.76
N VAL A 176 6.37 -15.69 16.80
CA VAL A 176 5.59 -16.91 17.06
C VAL A 176 4.49 -16.91 16.01
N SER A 177 4.54 -17.81 15.08
CA SER A 177 3.65 -17.83 13.94
C SER A 177 3.43 -19.26 13.46
N GLU A 178 2.24 -19.54 13.00
CA GLU A 178 1.90 -20.78 12.27
C GLU A 178 2.25 -20.65 10.77
N SER A 179 2.70 -19.47 10.34
CA SER A 179 3.32 -19.23 9.04
C SER A 179 4.54 -18.34 9.26
N ASP A 180 5.71 -18.89 9.01
CA ASP A 180 6.99 -18.25 9.28
C ASP A 180 7.49 -17.48 8.06
N SER A 181 6.72 -16.49 7.60
CA SER A 181 7.11 -15.69 6.44
C SER A 181 7.91 -14.45 6.85
N LEU A 182 9.12 -14.33 6.31
CA LEU A 182 9.92 -13.11 6.35
C LEU A 182 9.52 -12.22 5.17
N ILE A 183 8.90 -11.08 5.46
CA ILE A 183 8.47 -10.12 4.44
C ILE A 183 9.42 -8.93 4.43
N SER A 184 9.96 -8.58 3.26
CA SER A 184 10.80 -7.39 3.09
C SER A 184 10.32 -6.58 1.89
N SER A 185 10.40 -5.26 1.99
CA SER A 185 10.11 -4.37 0.87
C SER A 185 11.06 -3.19 0.83
N TYR A 186 11.37 -2.76 -0.38
CA TYR A 186 12.15 -1.57 -0.64
C TYR A 186 11.49 -0.74 -1.72
N THR A 187 11.31 0.54 -1.45
CA THR A 187 10.84 1.51 -2.44
C THR A 187 11.80 2.67 -2.51
N PHE A 188 12.08 3.11 -3.73
CA PHE A 188 12.91 4.26 -3.99
C PHE A 188 12.25 5.11 -5.09
N ASP A 189 12.02 6.38 -4.81
CA ASP A 189 11.45 7.33 -5.74
C ASP A 189 12.38 8.53 -5.83
N TYR A 190 12.91 8.81 -7.01
CA TYR A 190 13.78 9.94 -7.30
C TYR A 190 13.13 10.87 -8.29
N TYR A 191 13.19 12.16 -8.00
CA TYR A 191 12.59 13.24 -8.79
C TYR A 191 13.65 14.25 -9.16
N PHE A 192 13.61 14.73 -10.37
CA PHE A 192 14.48 15.79 -10.83
C PHE A 192 13.77 16.61 -11.90
N SER A 193 13.97 17.92 -11.83
CA SER A 193 13.40 18.86 -12.81
C SER A 193 14.47 19.27 -13.83
N TYR A 194 14.02 19.36 -15.07
CA TYR A 194 14.78 19.98 -16.15
C TYR A 194 13.89 20.98 -16.85
N GLU A 195 14.31 22.27 -16.88
CA GLU A 195 13.48 23.39 -17.30
C GLU A 195 12.18 23.41 -16.48
N ASP A 196 11.01 23.42 -17.12
CA ASP A 196 9.69 23.46 -16.49
C ASP A 196 9.02 22.08 -16.40
N THR A 197 9.77 20.98 -16.53
CA THR A 197 9.25 19.62 -16.49
C THR A 197 9.90 18.76 -15.43
N THR A 198 9.15 17.85 -14.85
CA THR A 198 9.62 16.90 -13.84
C THR A 198 9.74 15.51 -14.43
N SER A 199 10.87 14.87 -14.13
CA SER A 199 11.11 13.45 -14.41
C SER A 199 11.15 12.68 -13.10
N SER A 200 10.70 11.44 -13.10
CA SER A 200 10.83 10.55 -11.95
C SER A 200 11.22 9.13 -12.32
N ILE A 201 11.96 8.51 -11.40
CA ILE A 201 12.36 7.11 -11.45
C ILE A 201 11.86 6.47 -10.17
N GLY A 202 11.00 5.46 -10.29
CA GLY A 202 10.47 4.71 -9.16
C GLY A 202 10.91 3.25 -9.22
N LEU A 203 11.49 2.75 -8.12
CA LEU A 203 11.83 1.34 -7.92
C LEU A 203 10.95 0.75 -6.82
N PHE A 204 10.40 -0.43 -7.07
CA PHE A 204 9.66 -1.23 -6.11
C PHE A 204 10.23 -2.64 -6.08
N LEU A 205 10.63 -3.10 -4.90
CA LEU A 205 11.08 -4.47 -4.65
C LEU A 205 10.35 -4.99 -3.43
N LYS A 206 9.82 -6.21 -3.52
CA LYS A 206 9.20 -6.87 -2.37
C LYS A 206 9.43 -8.36 -2.45
N ASN A 207 9.67 -8.98 -1.29
CA ASN A 207 9.73 -10.43 -1.17
C ASN A 207 9.03 -10.92 0.09
N ALA A 208 8.46 -12.13 0.00
CA ALA A 208 8.04 -12.96 1.10
C ALA A 208 8.81 -14.28 0.99
N THR A 209 9.43 -14.70 2.08
CA THR A 209 10.22 -15.95 2.12
C THR A 209 9.74 -16.77 3.29
N GLY A 210 9.24 -17.96 3.03
CA GLY A 210 8.92 -18.94 4.06
C GLY A 210 10.21 -19.45 4.72
N LEU A 211 10.27 -19.46 6.04
CA LEU A 211 11.45 -19.89 6.80
C LEU A 211 11.40 -21.39 7.08
N SER A 212 10.24 -21.92 7.45
CA SER A 212 10.01 -23.34 7.69
C SER A 212 8.89 -23.92 6.83
N ASP A 213 7.91 -23.11 6.46
CA ASP A 213 6.74 -23.48 5.69
C ASP A 213 6.61 -22.65 4.41
N ASP A 214 5.74 -23.08 3.50
CA ASP A 214 5.41 -22.33 2.28
C ASP A 214 4.72 -21.00 2.61
N VAL A 215 5.01 -19.95 1.84
CA VAL A 215 4.33 -18.66 1.96
C VAL A 215 2.84 -18.81 1.65
N ARG A 216 1.97 -18.42 2.60
CA ARG A 216 0.52 -18.46 2.40
C ARG A 216 0.06 -17.56 1.26
N VAL A 217 -1.05 -17.91 0.62
CA VAL A 217 -1.63 -17.15 -0.47
C VAL A 217 -1.98 -15.72 -0.05
N SER A 218 -2.41 -15.50 1.19
CA SER A 218 -2.71 -14.18 1.76
C SER A 218 -1.46 -13.29 1.95
N GLU A 219 -0.29 -13.90 2.13
CA GLU A 219 1.00 -13.22 2.32
C GLU A 219 1.77 -13.02 1.00
N ARG A 220 1.29 -13.62 -0.11
CA ARG A 220 1.93 -13.51 -1.41
C ARG A 220 1.82 -12.10 -1.98
N ILE A 221 2.73 -11.81 -2.88
CA ILE A 221 3.00 -10.47 -3.34
C ILE A 221 2.46 -10.26 -4.73
N GLY A 222 1.86 -9.08 -4.95
CA GLY A 222 1.55 -8.50 -6.26
C GLY A 222 2.25 -7.16 -6.44
N ILE A 223 2.27 -6.66 -7.65
CA ILE A 223 2.73 -5.30 -7.96
C ILE A 223 1.52 -4.35 -7.89
N PRO A 224 1.64 -3.19 -7.19
CA PRO A 224 0.61 -2.15 -7.24
C PRO A 224 0.41 -1.64 -8.68
N SER A 225 -0.83 -1.36 -9.07
CA SER A 225 -1.17 -0.83 -10.41
C SER A 225 -0.47 0.50 -10.73
N SER A 226 -0.13 1.29 -9.71
CA SER A 226 0.67 2.52 -9.86
C SER A 226 2.15 2.28 -10.22
N ARG A 227 2.66 1.06 -10.05
CA ARG A 227 4.05 0.67 -10.35
C ARG A 227 4.20 -0.11 -11.66
N LEU A 228 3.08 -0.63 -12.19
CA LEU A 228 3.02 -1.32 -13.48
C LEU A 228 1.68 -0.98 -14.14
N ARG A 229 1.59 0.23 -14.67
CA ARG A 229 0.34 0.79 -15.23
C ARG A 229 -0.13 0.00 -16.43
N GLY A 230 -1.45 -0.13 -16.57
CA GLY A 230 -2.09 -0.92 -17.61
C GLY A 230 -2.27 -2.40 -17.27
N PHE A 231 -1.70 -2.89 -16.17
CA PHE A 231 -1.99 -4.22 -15.65
C PHE A 231 -2.91 -4.13 -14.44
N LYS A 232 -3.89 -5.04 -14.37
CA LYS A 232 -4.80 -5.13 -13.24
C LYS A 232 -4.04 -5.54 -11.98
N ARG A 233 -4.44 -4.98 -10.86
CA ARG A 233 -3.88 -5.36 -9.56
C ARG A 233 -4.09 -6.86 -9.31
N GLY A 234 -2.99 -7.59 -9.03
CA GLY A 234 -3.05 -9.03 -8.84
C GLY A 234 -3.12 -9.85 -10.12
N GLY A 235 -3.38 -9.24 -11.28
CA GLY A 235 -3.51 -9.92 -12.57
C GLY A 235 -2.16 -10.21 -13.28
N VAL A 236 -1.05 -10.20 -12.54
CA VAL A 236 0.30 -10.47 -13.04
C VAL A 236 1.00 -11.42 -12.09
N GLY A 237 1.65 -12.45 -12.62
CA GLY A 237 2.48 -13.35 -11.84
C GLY A 237 2.08 -14.81 -11.97
N PRO A 238 2.48 -15.64 -10.99
CA PRO A 238 2.16 -17.05 -10.96
C PRO A 238 0.65 -17.31 -10.99
N VAL A 239 0.26 -18.29 -11.80
CA VAL A 239 -1.12 -18.74 -11.93
C VAL A 239 -1.21 -20.25 -11.76
N GLU A 240 -2.34 -20.74 -11.25
CA GLU A 240 -2.68 -22.14 -11.27
C GLU A 240 -3.99 -22.33 -12.05
N GLN A 241 -4.00 -23.25 -13.00
CA GLN A 241 -5.18 -23.57 -13.79
C GLN A 241 -6.00 -24.65 -13.07
N GLY A 242 -7.15 -24.24 -12.54
CA GLY A 242 -8.19 -25.11 -12.01
C GLY A 242 -9.37 -25.18 -12.99
N ALA A 243 -10.59 -24.99 -12.48
CA ALA A 243 -11.76 -24.74 -13.31
C ALA A 243 -11.65 -23.34 -13.99
N ASP A 244 -11.06 -22.41 -13.26
CA ASP A 244 -10.71 -21.06 -13.71
C ASP A 244 -9.21 -20.84 -13.59
N ILE A 245 -8.71 -19.67 -13.97
CA ILE A 245 -7.30 -19.26 -13.78
C ILE A 245 -7.23 -18.50 -12.47
N ASP A 246 -6.60 -19.08 -11.46
CA ASP A 246 -6.34 -18.43 -10.17
C ASP A 246 -5.00 -17.68 -10.22
N HIS A 247 -5.04 -16.37 -10.01
CA HIS A 247 -3.87 -15.55 -9.83
C HIS A 247 -3.41 -15.64 -8.37
N ILE A 248 -2.38 -16.42 -8.12
CA ILE A 248 -1.96 -16.78 -6.76
C ILE A 248 -0.92 -15.84 -6.15
N GLY A 249 -0.46 -14.83 -6.89
CA GLY A 249 0.65 -13.97 -6.48
C GLY A 249 1.99 -14.72 -6.45
N GLY A 250 3.05 -14.01 -6.13
CA GLY A 250 4.40 -14.60 -6.06
C GLY A 250 5.10 -14.33 -4.74
N ASN A 251 6.23 -14.99 -4.55
CA ASN A 251 7.12 -14.73 -3.42
C ASN A 251 8.00 -13.50 -3.66
N TYR A 252 8.17 -13.09 -4.91
CA TYR A 252 9.01 -11.97 -5.30
C TYR A 252 8.27 -11.05 -6.26
N ALA A 253 8.45 -9.76 -6.08
CA ALA A 253 7.97 -8.75 -7.01
C ALA A 253 9.01 -7.64 -7.19
N ALA A 254 9.19 -7.20 -8.43
CA ALA A 254 10.03 -6.06 -8.77
C ALA A 254 9.35 -5.22 -9.84
N ALA A 255 9.42 -3.89 -9.70
CA ALA A 255 8.97 -2.96 -10.73
C ALA A 255 9.91 -1.74 -10.81
N LEU A 256 10.06 -1.24 -12.02
CA LEU A 256 10.77 0.00 -12.35
C LEU A 256 9.83 0.88 -13.17
N SER A 257 9.56 2.08 -12.69
CA SER A 257 8.71 3.07 -13.35
C SER A 257 9.54 4.27 -13.74
N LEU A 258 9.48 4.66 -15.00
CA LEU A 258 10.06 5.88 -15.52
C LEU A 258 8.92 6.79 -15.95
N THR A 259 8.91 8.02 -15.46
CA THR A 259 7.86 8.99 -15.80
C THR A 259 8.49 10.32 -16.16
N GLN A 260 8.01 10.90 -17.25
CA GLN A 260 8.40 12.21 -17.72
C GLN A 260 7.18 13.08 -17.87
N GLU A 261 7.17 14.23 -17.22
CA GLU A 261 6.16 15.25 -17.45
C GLU A 261 6.30 15.84 -18.86
N ILE A 262 5.19 15.95 -19.55
CA ILE A 262 5.13 16.59 -20.86
C ILE A 262 4.91 18.09 -20.64
N PRO A 263 5.71 18.98 -21.25
CA PRO A 263 5.48 20.40 -21.15
C PRO A 263 4.04 20.77 -21.46
N ASN A 264 3.51 21.75 -20.75
CA ASN A 264 2.08 22.09 -20.75
C ASN A 264 1.51 22.22 -22.17
N ILE A 265 0.87 21.16 -22.66
CA ILE A 265 0.19 21.11 -23.97
C ILE A 265 -1.17 21.81 -23.95
N ALA A 266 -1.66 22.20 -22.77
CA ALA A 266 -2.95 22.85 -22.57
C ALA A 266 -2.81 24.00 -21.56
N PRO A 267 -2.16 25.14 -21.93
CA PRO A 267 -1.82 26.22 -21.00
C PRO A 267 -3.04 26.91 -20.36
N ASN A 268 -4.23 26.69 -20.90
CA ASN A 268 -5.48 27.19 -20.33
C ASN A 268 -6.06 26.26 -19.23
N LEU A 269 -5.53 25.04 -19.06
CA LEU A 269 -5.94 24.10 -18.02
C LEU A 269 -4.99 24.23 -16.84
N GLN A 270 -5.42 24.92 -15.81
CA GLN A 270 -4.67 25.01 -14.56
C GLN A 270 -4.80 23.69 -13.77
N ASN A 271 -3.73 23.32 -13.06
CA ASN A 271 -3.68 22.12 -12.22
C ASN A 271 -3.78 20.79 -12.98
N PHE A 272 -3.48 20.76 -14.28
CA PHE A 272 -3.35 19.53 -15.05
C PHE A 272 -1.87 19.25 -15.34
N GLU A 273 -1.47 17.99 -15.12
CA GLU A 273 -0.15 17.47 -15.47
C GLU A 273 -0.32 16.33 -16.48
N PHE A 274 0.38 16.43 -17.59
CA PHE A 274 0.42 15.37 -18.60
C PHE A 274 1.77 14.66 -18.49
N LYS A 275 1.74 13.34 -18.47
CA LYS A 275 2.94 12.52 -18.24
C LYS A 275 3.03 11.41 -19.27
N TYR A 276 4.23 11.17 -19.75
CA TYR A 276 4.58 9.95 -20.47
C TYR A 276 5.25 8.99 -19.49
N PHE A 277 4.98 7.69 -19.62
CA PHE A 277 5.58 6.71 -18.77
C PHE A 277 6.03 5.44 -19.50
N LEU A 278 6.98 4.76 -18.87
CA LEU A 278 7.47 3.47 -19.26
C LEU A 278 7.69 2.64 -17.99
N ASP A 279 6.93 1.56 -17.86
CA ASP A 279 6.95 0.70 -16.68
C ASP A 279 7.43 -0.70 -17.05
N PHE A 280 8.22 -1.28 -16.16
CA PHE A 280 8.70 -2.65 -16.22
C PHE A 280 8.37 -3.34 -14.91
N GLY A 281 7.99 -4.61 -14.94
CA GLY A 281 7.74 -5.34 -13.71
C GLY A 281 7.61 -6.84 -13.92
N ASN A 282 7.78 -7.56 -12.83
CA ASN A 282 7.53 -9.00 -12.77
C ASN A 282 7.14 -9.41 -11.35
N VAL A 283 6.30 -10.43 -11.26
CA VAL A 283 5.96 -11.17 -10.04
C VAL A 283 6.28 -12.62 -10.32
N TRP A 284 7.03 -13.27 -9.45
CA TRP A 284 7.49 -14.65 -9.67
C TRP A 284 7.76 -15.40 -8.38
N GLY A 285 7.99 -16.69 -8.50
CA GLY A 285 8.26 -17.59 -7.40
C GLY A 285 7.01 -17.99 -6.66
N ALA A 286 6.83 -19.30 -6.48
CA ALA A 286 5.86 -19.89 -5.57
C ALA A 286 6.46 -21.17 -5.03
N ASP A 287 6.14 -21.48 -3.78
CA ASP A 287 6.76 -22.60 -3.07
C ASP A 287 6.23 -23.97 -3.54
N PHE A 288 5.00 -24.02 -4.04
CA PHE A 288 4.42 -25.24 -4.57
C PHE A 288 4.36 -25.24 -6.09
N ARG A 289 4.45 -26.44 -6.67
CA ARG A 289 4.38 -26.67 -8.11
C ARG A 289 3.42 -27.81 -8.38
N GLY A 290 2.23 -27.48 -8.86
CA GLY A 290 1.26 -28.45 -9.38
C GLY A 290 1.50 -28.73 -10.88
N SER A 291 0.81 -29.73 -11.44
CA SER A 291 0.88 -30.03 -12.88
C SER A 291 0.31 -28.91 -13.78
N ASN A 292 -0.53 -28.06 -13.22
CA ASN A 292 -1.19 -26.96 -13.91
C ASN A 292 -0.68 -25.58 -13.45
N PHE A 293 0.49 -25.56 -12.84
CA PHE A 293 1.12 -24.37 -12.33
C PHE A 293 2.03 -23.72 -13.40
N ASP A 294 1.86 -22.41 -13.62
CA ASP A 294 2.76 -21.58 -14.41
C ASP A 294 3.33 -20.49 -13.51
N ASP A 295 4.64 -20.55 -13.23
CA ASP A 295 5.34 -19.52 -12.44
C ASP A 295 5.34 -18.15 -13.13
N SER A 296 5.08 -18.13 -14.44
CA SER A 296 4.96 -16.89 -15.21
C SER A 296 6.14 -15.93 -15.00
N ASN A 297 7.35 -16.48 -14.82
CA ASN A 297 8.57 -15.68 -14.64
C ASN A 297 8.95 -14.97 -15.95
N TYR A 298 8.23 -13.90 -16.22
CA TYR A 298 8.26 -13.18 -17.48
C TYR A 298 8.25 -11.67 -17.23
N LEU A 299 9.25 -10.95 -17.74
CA LEU A 299 9.29 -9.49 -17.61
C LEU A 299 8.15 -8.87 -18.42
N ARG A 300 7.27 -8.11 -17.75
CA ARG A 300 6.23 -7.30 -18.36
C ARG A 300 6.75 -5.91 -18.61
N ALA A 301 6.21 -5.26 -19.63
CA ALA A 301 6.49 -3.86 -19.92
C ALA A 301 5.25 -3.17 -20.48
N SER A 302 5.00 -1.96 -20.04
CA SER A 302 3.95 -1.08 -20.56
C SER A 302 4.45 0.34 -20.75
N THR A 303 3.78 1.06 -21.62
CA THR A 303 4.02 2.49 -21.86
C THR A 303 2.68 3.19 -22.05
N GLY A 304 2.65 4.48 -21.85
CA GLY A 304 1.40 5.23 -22.01
C GLY A 304 1.48 6.68 -21.62
N LEU A 305 0.30 7.30 -21.59
CA LEU A 305 0.09 8.67 -21.18
C LEU A 305 -0.70 8.71 -19.88
N GLY A 306 -0.24 9.49 -18.92
CA GLY A 306 -0.93 9.80 -17.67
C GLY A 306 -1.44 11.23 -17.67
N ILE A 307 -2.57 11.44 -17.02
CA ILE A 307 -3.15 12.75 -16.73
C ILE A 307 -3.39 12.81 -15.23
N GLU A 308 -2.85 13.82 -14.58
CA GLU A 308 -3.17 14.15 -13.20
C GLU A 308 -3.85 15.51 -13.15
N TRP A 309 -5.00 15.57 -12.50
CA TRP A 309 -5.73 16.79 -12.29
C TRP A 309 -5.92 17.02 -10.79
N TRP A 310 -5.34 18.10 -10.30
CA TRP A 310 -5.42 18.51 -8.89
C TRP A 310 -6.70 19.29 -8.64
N THR A 311 -7.71 18.62 -8.14
CA THR A 311 -9.02 19.22 -7.82
C THR A 311 -9.11 19.64 -6.35
N PRO A 312 -10.03 20.56 -5.99
CA PRO A 312 -10.26 20.91 -4.59
C PRO A 312 -10.72 19.74 -3.69
N VAL A 313 -11.23 18.65 -4.28
CA VAL A 313 -11.70 17.45 -3.59
C VAL A 313 -10.69 16.31 -3.61
N GLY A 314 -9.50 16.56 -4.16
CA GLY A 314 -8.42 15.58 -4.25
C GLY A 314 -7.91 15.38 -5.68
N PRO A 315 -6.81 14.66 -5.84
CA PRO A 315 -6.25 14.36 -7.15
C PRO A 315 -7.14 13.38 -7.93
N LEU A 316 -7.30 13.67 -9.21
CA LEU A 316 -7.85 12.76 -10.19
C LEU A 316 -6.71 12.30 -11.09
N SER A 317 -6.46 11.02 -11.16
CA SER A 317 -5.46 10.45 -12.05
C SER A 317 -6.09 9.50 -13.05
N SER A 318 -5.62 9.56 -14.28
CA SER A 318 -5.97 8.59 -15.31
C SER A 318 -4.76 8.22 -16.15
N SER A 319 -4.73 7.01 -16.67
CA SER A 319 -3.69 6.56 -17.58
C SER A 319 -4.25 5.76 -18.74
N PHE A 320 -3.69 6.02 -19.92
CA PHE A 320 -3.93 5.24 -21.12
C PHE A 320 -2.65 4.47 -21.42
N SER A 321 -2.75 3.16 -21.31
CA SER A 321 -1.60 2.25 -21.33
C SER A 321 -1.65 1.32 -22.53
N HIS A 322 -0.46 0.97 -23.03
CA HIS A 322 -0.25 -0.07 -24.03
C HIS A 322 0.79 -1.07 -23.52
N ALA A 323 0.45 -2.37 -23.56
CA ALA A 323 1.38 -3.41 -23.17
C ALA A 323 2.42 -3.64 -24.30
N ILE A 324 3.68 -3.33 -24.01
CA ILE A 324 4.81 -3.65 -24.90
C ILE A 324 5.11 -5.16 -24.81
N ARG A 325 4.99 -5.69 -23.59
CA ARG A 325 5.28 -7.10 -23.31
C ARG A 325 4.39 -7.61 -22.19
N LYS A 326 3.64 -8.68 -22.44
CA LYS A 326 2.78 -9.36 -21.48
C LYS A 326 2.73 -10.87 -21.71
N ASN A 327 2.37 -11.64 -20.69
CA ASN A 327 2.06 -13.06 -20.83
C ASN A 327 0.57 -13.23 -21.25
N SER A 328 0.23 -14.41 -21.74
CA SER A 328 -1.13 -14.75 -22.15
C SER A 328 -2.12 -14.82 -20.97
N THR A 329 -1.62 -15.10 -19.77
CA THR A 329 -2.40 -15.17 -18.52
C THR A 329 -2.53 -13.84 -17.82
N ASP A 330 -1.82 -12.78 -18.27
CA ASP A 330 -1.88 -11.47 -17.62
C ASP A 330 -3.21 -10.75 -17.91
N GLU A 331 -3.79 -10.16 -16.89
CA GLU A 331 -4.93 -9.27 -17.01
C GLU A 331 -4.47 -7.84 -17.29
N PHE A 332 -4.83 -7.32 -18.46
CA PHE A 332 -4.45 -5.99 -18.92
C PHE A 332 -5.64 -5.05 -18.99
N GLU A 333 -5.50 -3.88 -18.39
CA GLU A 333 -6.47 -2.77 -18.42
C GLU A 333 -5.83 -1.54 -19.07
N GLY A 334 -6.10 -1.32 -20.35
CA GLY A 334 -5.50 -0.22 -21.13
C GLY A 334 -5.89 1.18 -20.65
N PHE A 335 -6.98 1.31 -19.91
CA PHE A 335 -7.41 2.55 -19.27
C PHE A 335 -7.58 2.35 -17.78
N GLN A 336 -6.87 3.14 -17.00
CA GLN A 336 -6.99 3.15 -15.54
C GLN A 336 -7.28 4.56 -15.07
N PHE A 337 -8.15 4.68 -14.07
CA PHE A 337 -8.46 5.96 -13.44
C PHE A 337 -8.61 5.80 -11.92
N ASN A 338 -8.38 6.89 -11.22
CA ASN A 338 -8.60 6.99 -9.78
C ASN A 338 -9.06 8.41 -9.45
N ILE A 339 -10.16 8.51 -8.74
CA ILE A 339 -10.74 9.77 -8.26
C ILE A 339 -10.86 9.69 -6.74
N GLY A 340 -10.32 10.66 -6.04
CA GLY A 340 -10.46 10.79 -4.61
C GLY A 340 -9.12 10.77 -3.87
N THR A 341 -9.21 11.09 -2.61
CA THR A 341 -8.07 11.01 -1.70
C THR A 341 -7.97 9.57 -1.20
N THR A 342 -7.00 8.82 -1.70
CA THR A 342 -6.54 7.59 -1.03
C THR A 342 -5.68 8.03 0.15
N PHE A 343 -6.22 7.93 1.34
CA PHE A 343 -5.50 8.14 2.59
C PHE A 343 -4.78 6.88 3.04
#